data_7f67b032147c55ec4e22816c2dc70d11
#
_entry.id   7f67b032147c55ec4e22816c2dc70d11
#
_cell.length_a   1.000
_cell.length_b   1.000
_cell.length_c   1.000
_cell.angle_alpha   90.00
_cell.angle_beta   90.00
_cell.angle_gamma   90.00
#
_symmetry.space_group_name_H-M   'P 1'
#
loop_
_entity.id
_entity.type
_entity.pdbx_description
1 polymer ?
#
loop_
_entity_poly.entity_id
_entity_poly.type
_entity_poly.pdbx_seq_one_letter_code
_entity_poly.pdbx_strand_id
1 'polypeptide(L)'
;MMKLKIPHKKKAMNENTIAKPKRSLRSKHKREKSKKTTAIKKERPKKKRKDRTAKERTKRHILRNLWQKLPLPKKRLFFKKDKAVSAKAGSANTAKRFRLLTFSRKMLLLCLAPMMLICILITVFSRQSLTKSVENEIEGALKIVAISLDETYSNLYQGDYEQDKSGKIKKGDVSISGNTDLIDALKKRTNYDITLYFNGMRLVTTLRSDTGAPANGTPADSAVYEKIMKGKTVFLSNVKLYGKEYYVLYQPLVNADGTVAGGIGVAKDATDVQKTIAAQTRRITLISIVLLVLAAVVIIFLTTRMVTVMKSTKHFLAKLAQGEFGVVPKQKHVKRNDELGDIYRSSVQLQQELRKIVDNIK
;
A
#
# COMPACT_ATOMS: atom_id res chain seq x y z
N MET A 1 13.60 -33.05 51.86
CA MET A 1 14.48 -32.22 52.71
C MET A 1 15.89 -32.28 52.20
N MET A 2 16.34 -31.25 51.49
CA MET A 2 17.76 -30.83 51.49
C MET A 2 17.83 -29.48 50.77
N LYS A 3 18.05 -28.42 51.56
CA LYS A 3 18.33 -27.05 51.13
C LYS A 3 19.77 -26.94 50.70
N LEU A 4 20.07 -26.35 49.59
CA LEU A 4 21.41 -25.89 49.24
C LEU A 4 21.41 -24.40 48.93
N LYS A 5 22.32 -23.72 49.65
CA LYS A 5 22.52 -22.28 49.77
C LYS A 5 23.21 -21.68 48.54
N ILE A 6 22.80 -20.47 48.22
CA ILE A 6 23.48 -19.53 47.31
C ILE A 6 24.52 -18.74 48.13
N PRO A 7 25.71 -18.43 47.65
CA PRO A 7 26.53 -17.35 48.19
C PRO A 7 26.54 -16.13 47.28
N HIS A 8 26.09 -14.97 47.83
CA HIS A 8 26.39 -13.64 47.35
C HIS A 8 27.89 -13.31 47.47
N LYS A 9 28.44 -12.65 46.45
CA LYS A 9 29.65 -11.85 46.60
C LYS A 9 29.50 -10.48 45.95
N LYS A 10 29.38 -9.45 46.80
CA LYS A 10 29.57 -8.01 46.52
C LYS A 10 31.08 -7.71 46.48
N LYS A 11 31.50 -6.77 45.62
CA LYS A 11 32.53 -5.72 45.80
C LYS A 11 32.64 -5.01 44.46
N ALA A 12 32.43 -3.78 44.31
CA ALA A 12 32.87 -2.50 44.89
C ALA A 12 33.53 -1.67 43.80
N MET A 13 32.95 -0.47 43.66
CA MET A 13 33.37 0.74 42.96
C MET A 13 34.89 0.96 42.83
N ASN A 14 35.29 1.51 41.69
CA ASN A 14 36.26 2.62 41.75
C ASN A 14 36.01 3.63 40.61
N GLU A 15 35.95 4.89 41.01
CA GLU A 15 35.82 6.08 40.22
C GLU A 15 37.19 6.55 39.69
N ASN A 16 37.05 7.45 38.70
CA ASN A 16 38.02 8.46 38.22
C ASN A 16 39.09 8.05 37.21
N THR A 17 38.98 8.55 35.98
CA THR A 17 39.85 9.66 35.58
C THR A 17 39.38 10.23 34.24
N ILE A 18 39.06 11.54 34.23
CA ILE A 18 38.80 12.41 33.08
C ILE A 18 40.11 12.69 32.36
N ALA A 19 40.22 12.40 31.05
CA ALA A 19 41.25 12.98 30.19
C ALA A 19 40.66 13.44 28.88
N LYS A 20 40.63 14.75 28.62
CA LYS A 20 40.32 15.42 27.35
C LYS A 20 41.39 15.12 26.31
N PRO A 21 41.07 14.77 25.07
CA PRO A 21 42.04 14.80 23.98
C PRO A 21 42.00 16.13 23.21
N LYS A 22 43.21 16.57 22.91
CA LYS A 22 43.63 17.78 22.22
C LYS A 22 43.07 17.93 20.80
N ARG A 23 42.59 19.13 20.47
CA ARG A 23 42.39 19.64 19.10
C ARG A 23 43.78 19.73 18.42
N SER A 24 43.96 19.02 17.33
CA SER A 24 44.73 19.44 16.14
C SER A 24 44.92 18.23 15.22
N LEU A 25 44.26 18.22 14.09
CA LEU A 25 44.62 17.48 12.85
C LEU A 25 43.40 17.45 11.87
N ARG A 26 42.71 18.59 11.71
CA ARG A 26 41.56 18.70 10.79
C ARG A 26 41.71 19.72 9.68
N SER A 27 42.92 20.12 9.33
CA SER A 27 43.12 21.14 8.32
C SER A 27 43.88 20.70 7.04
N LYS A 28 44.45 19.52 6.96
CA LYS A 28 45.20 19.07 5.77
C LYS A 28 44.41 18.14 4.79
N HIS A 29 43.32 17.54 5.21
CA HIS A 29 42.56 16.60 4.34
C HIS A 29 41.49 17.27 3.48
N LYS A 30 41.22 18.56 3.66
CA LYS A 30 40.15 19.29 2.92
C LYS A 30 40.67 19.96 1.61
N ARG A 31 41.98 20.05 1.41
CA ARG A 31 42.55 20.63 0.18
C ARG A 31 42.83 19.61 -0.94
N GLU A 32 43.01 18.34 -0.62
CA GLU A 32 43.21 17.30 -1.67
C GLU A 32 41.91 16.78 -2.30
N LYS A 33 40.77 16.79 -1.58
CA LYS A 33 39.49 16.42 -2.19
C LYS A 33 38.89 17.47 -3.12
N SER A 34 39.30 18.72 -3.02
CA SER A 34 38.85 19.81 -3.91
C SER A 34 39.50 19.75 -5.29
N LYS A 35 40.74 19.23 -5.41
CA LYS A 35 41.46 19.17 -6.71
C LYS A 35 41.10 17.92 -7.53
N LYS A 36 40.55 16.86 -6.93
CA LYS A 36 40.09 15.66 -7.68
C LYS A 36 38.65 15.77 -8.21
N THR A 37 37.85 16.69 -7.71
CA THR A 37 36.46 16.86 -8.15
C THR A 37 36.33 17.75 -9.39
N THR A 38 37.35 18.50 -9.77
CA THR A 38 37.33 19.42 -10.93
C THR A 38 37.79 18.75 -12.24
N ALA A 39 38.44 17.58 -12.18
CA ALA A 39 38.93 16.85 -13.36
C ALA A 39 37.95 15.84 -13.98
N ILE A 40 36.86 15.53 -13.31
CA ILE A 40 35.87 14.51 -13.79
C ILE A 40 34.61 15.14 -14.44
N LYS A 41 34.64 16.48 -14.68
CA LYS A 41 33.46 17.18 -15.23
C LYS A 41 33.51 17.43 -16.74
N LYS A 42 34.38 16.73 -17.48
CA LYS A 42 34.47 16.87 -18.94
C LYS A 42 34.47 15.56 -19.68
N GLU A 43 33.41 14.73 -19.54
CA GLU A 43 33.00 13.82 -20.58
C GLU A 43 31.68 13.10 -20.14
N ARG A 44 30.55 13.76 -20.41
CA ARG A 44 29.28 13.07 -20.49
C ARG A 44 28.89 12.92 -21.97
N PRO A 45 28.72 11.71 -22.48
CA PRO A 45 28.38 11.51 -23.88
C PRO A 45 26.97 12.06 -24.17
N LYS A 46 26.90 12.90 -25.21
CA LYS A 46 25.68 13.55 -25.73
C LYS A 46 24.58 12.57 -26.15
N LYS A 47 24.83 11.25 -26.13
CA LYS A 47 23.89 10.19 -26.50
C LYS A 47 22.76 9.93 -25.48
N LYS A 48 22.99 10.12 -24.18
CA LYS A 48 21.94 9.91 -23.13
C LYS A 48 20.87 11.00 -23.03
N ARG A 49 21.07 12.16 -23.63
CA ARG A 49 20.07 13.26 -23.64
C ARG A 49 19.01 13.06 -24.71
N LYS A 50 19.33 12.43 -25.85
CA LYS A 50 18.37 12.12 -26.91
C LYS A 50 17.38 11.00 -26.51
N ASP A 51 17.84 10.01 -25.76
CA ASP A 51 16.99 8.89 -25.32
C ASP A 51 15.97 9.28 -24.22
N ARG A 52 16.29 10.26 -23.37
CA ARG A 52 15.32 10.76 -22.37
C ARG A 52 14.19 11.55 -23.02
N THR A 53 14.49 12.37 -24.02
CA THR A 53 13.46 13.15 -24.75
C THR A 53 12.59 12.29 -25.64
N ALA A 54 13.14 11.21 -26.23
CA ALA A 54 12.37 10.24 -26.98
C ALA A 54 11.38 9.45 -26.10
N LYS A 55 11.83 9.00 -24.91
CA LYS A 55 10.99 8.26 -23.95
C LYS A 55 9.89 9.13 -23.34
N GLU A 56 10.15 10.43 -23.13
CA GLU A 56 9.11 11.39 -22.69
C GLU A 56 8.12 11.72 -23.79
N ARG A 57 8.58 11.84 -25.04
CA ARG A 57 7.67 12.05 -26.21
C ARG A 57 6.75 10.84 -26.42
N THR A 58 7.27 9.63 -26.28
CA THR A 58 6.47 8.40 -26.37
C THR A 58 5.45 8.28 -25.23
N LYS A 59 5.82 8.63 -23.99
CA LYS A 59 4.86 8.69 -22.88
C LYS A 59 3.75 9.72 -23.10
N ARG A 60 4.06 10.91 -23.63
CA ARG A 60 3.06 11.94 -23.95
C ARG A 60 2.14 11.50 -25.10
N HIS A 61 2.66 10.75 -26.07
CA HIS A 61 1.85 10.20 -27.17
C HIS A 61 0.89 9.10 -26.72
N ILE A 62 1.35 8.22 -25.83
CA ILE A 62 0.52 7.15 -25.23
C ILE A 62 -0.59 7.76 -24.35
N LEU A 63 -0.25 8.76 -23.52
CA LEU A 63 -1.25 9.48 -22.71
C LEU A 63 -2.27 10.23 -23.57
N ARG A 64 -1.84 10.84 -24.67
CA ARG A 64 -2.74 11.55 -25.59
C ARG A 64 -3.70 10.60 -26.32
N ASN A 65 -3.25 9.41 -26.71
CA ASN A 65 -4.07 8.38 -27.32
C ASN A 65 -5.04 7.70 -26.35
N LEU A 66 -4.66 7.60 -25.05
CA LEU A 66 -5.55 7.13 -23.98
C LEU A 66 -6.67 8.14 -23.69
N TRP A 67 -6.38 9.46 -23.73
CA TRP A 67 -7.39 10.51 -23.57
C TRP A 67 -8.38 10.59 -24.73
N GLN A 68 -7.96 10.21 -25.95
CA GLN A 68 -8.86 10.20 -27.13
C GLN A 68 -9.82 9.00 -27.17
N LYS A 69 -9.55 7.93 -26.40
CA LYS A 69 -10.40 6.72 -26.34
C LYS A 69 -11.41 6.68 -25.19
N LEU A 70 -11.42 7.70 -24.33
CA LEU A 70 -12.45 7.84 -23.30
C LEU A 70 -13.70 8.48 -23.93
N PRO A 71 -14.88 7.86 -23.87
CA PRO A 71 -16.12 8.45 -24.40
C PRO A 71 -16.61 9.53 -23.44
N LEU A 72 -16.07 10.75 -23.59
CA LEU A 72 -16.64 11.92 -22.93
C LEU A 72 -17.82 12.43 -23.77
N PRO A 73 -18.98 12.71 -23.18
CA PRO A 73 -20.10 13.24 -23.91
C PRO A 73 -19.77 14.66 -24.45
N LYS A 74 -19.73 14.80 -25.76
CA LYS A 74 -19.55 16.08 -26.45
C LYS A 74 -20.75 17.00 -26.17
N LYS A 75 -20.71 17.77 -25.09
CA LYS A 75 -21.58 18.94 -24.96
C LYS A 75 -20.97 20.08 -25.77
N ARG A 76 -21.57 20.35 -26.93
CA ARG A 76 -21.30 21.55 -27.75
C ARG A 76 -21.62 22.78 -26.92
N LEU A 77 -20.60 23.56 -26.56
CA LEU A 77 -20.74 24.92 -26.08
C LEU A 77 -21.02 25.81 -27.32
N PHE A 78 -22.30 26.11 -27.57
CA PHE A 78 -22.69 27.15 -28.50
C PHE A 78 -22.49 28.51 -27.81
N PHE A 79 -21.44 29.23 -28.18
CA PHE A 79 -21.35 30.67 -27.94
C PHE A 79 -22.28 31.36 -28.92
N LYS A 80 -23.40 31.82 -28.44
CA LYS A 80 -24.31 32.70 -29.20
C LYS A 80 -23.96 34.13 -28.85
N LYS A 81 -23.57 34.88 -29.88
CA LYS A 81 -23.23 36.31 -29.88
C LYS A 81 -24.49 37.11 -29.55
N ASP A 82 -24.51 37.80 -28.44
CA ASP A 82 -25.68 38.59 -28.02
C ASP A 82 -25.83 39.87 -28.86
N LYS A 83 -26.96 39.97 -29.57
CA LYS A 83 -27.49 41.21 -30.11
C LYS A 83 -28.31 41.92 -29.03
N ALA A 84 -28.07 43.19 -28.89
CA ALA A 84 -28.81 44.11 -28.04
C ALA A 84 -30.31 43.92 -28.16
N VAL A 85 -30.99 43.76 -27.01
CA VAL A 85 -32.47 43.72 -26.96
C VAL A 85 -32.98 44.81 -26.05
N SER A 86 -33.73 45.67 -26.67
CA SER A 86 -34.66 46.68 -26.18
C SER A 86 -35.56 46.13 -25.05
N ALA A 87 -35.78 46.95 -24.05
CA ALA A 87 -36.69 46.71 -22.93
C ALA A 87 -38.16 46.55 -23.42
N LYS A 88 -38.76 45.40 -23.04
CA LYS A 88 -40.22 45.26 -22.90
C LYS A 88 -40.49 44.52 -21.60
N ALA A 89 -41.12 45.22 -20.66
CA ALA A 89 -41.72 44.64 -19.47
C ALA A 89 -42.85 43.68 -19.90
N GLY A 90 -42.79 42.45 -19.44
CA GLY A 90 -43.83 41.46 -19.71
C GLY A 90 -43.48 40.10 -19.12
N SER A 91 -44.25 39.73 -18.10
CA SER A 91 -44.44 38.33 -17.62
C SER A 91 -43.25 37.58 -17.11
N ALA A 92 -43.12 37.54 -15.80
CA ALA A 92 -42.21 36.67 -15.07
C ALA A 92 -42.56 35.18 -15.27
N ASN A 93 -42.09 34.61 -16.37
CA ASN A 93 -41.93 33.14 -16.45
C ASN A 93 -40.78 32.76 -15.56
N THR A 94 -41.07 32.38 -14.32
CA THR A 94 -40.15 31.72 -13.40
C THR A 94 -39.71 30.39 -14.01
N ALA A 95 -38.67 30.46 -14.85
CA ALA A 95 -37.91 29.27 -15.20
C ALA A 95 -37.47 28.62 -13.88
N LYS A 96 -38.14 27.52 -13.51
CA LYS A 96 -37.70 26.64 -12.44
C LYS A 96 -36.27 26.16 -12.79
N ARG A 97 -35.24 26.93 -12.35
CA ARG A 97 -33.87 26.44 -12.37
C ARG A 97 -33.87 25.18 -11.51
N PHE A 98 -33.76 24.03 -12.15
CA PHE A 98 -33.50 22.76 -11.50
C PHE A 98 -32.18 22.90 -10.70
N ARG A 99 -32.27 23.29 -9.43
CA ARG A 99 -31.16 23.21 -8.49
C ARG A 99 -31.02 21.73 -8.14
N LEU A 100 -30.25 20.99 -8.95
CA LEU A 100 -30.00 19.56 -8.80
C LEU A 100 -29.54 19.16 -7.39
N LEU A 101 -28.92 20.09 -6.64
CA LEU A 101 -28.47 19.86 -5.27
C LEU A 101 -28.66 21.13 -4.42
N THR A 102 -29.25 20.99 -3.24
CA THR A 102 -29.28 22.06 -2.23
C THR A 102 -27.89 22.36 -1.72
N PHE A 103 -27.63 23.58 -1.21
CA PHE A 103 -26.33 23.97 -0.65
C PHE A 103 -25.81 22.95 0.38
N SER A 104 -26.68 22.47 1.25
CA SER A 104 -26.36 21.42 2.24
C SER A 104 -25.84 20.14 1.59
N ARG A 105 -26.45 19.66 0.51
CA ARG A 105 -25.99 18.45 -0.19
C ARG A 105 -24.65 18.65 -0.90
N LYS A 106 -24.41 19.85 -1.44
CA LYS A 106 -23.11 20.17 -2.06
C LYS A 106 -21.98 20.19 -1.06
N MET A 107 -22.20 20.81 0.12
CA MET A 107 -21.23 20.81 1.23
C MET A 107 -20.94 19.40 1.75
N LEU A 108 -22.00 18.60 1.90
CA LEU A 108 -21.86 17.22 2.35
C LEU A 108 -21.04 16.36 1.37
N LEU A 109 -21.31 16.48 0.06
CA LEU A 109 -20.54 15.79 -0.98
C LEU A 109 -19.09 16.26 -1.02
N LEU A 110 -18.84 17.57 -0.88
CA LEU A 110 -17.49 18.12 -0.89
C LEU A 110 -16.63 17.57 0.26
N CYS A 111 -17.23 17.34 1.42
CA CYS A 111 -16.53 16.81 2.59
C CYS A 111 -16.42 15.27 2.58
N LEU A 112 -17.49 14.55 2.16
CA LEU A 112 -17.50 13.09 2.21
C LEU A 112 -16.73 12.44 1.06
N ALA A 113 -16.74 13.04 -0.15
CA ALA A 113 -16.09 12.45 -1.31
C ALA A 113 -14.57 12.25 -1.12
N PRO A 114 -13.78 13.25 -0.65
CA PRO A 114 -12.37 13.04 -0.37
C PRO A 114 -12.12 12.04 0.74
N MET A 115 -12.97 12.00 1.78
CA MET A 115 -12.84 11.01 2.86
C MET A 115 -13.07 9.58 2.36
N MET A 116 -14.09 9.36 1.53
CA MET A 116 -14.32 8.06 0.89
C MET A 116 -13.12 7.64 0.03
N LEU A 117 -12.58 8.57 -0.77
CA LEU A 117 -11.43 8.30 -1.61
C LEU A 117 -10.20 7.91 -0.77
N ILE A 118 -9.93 8.63 0.30
CA ILE A 118 -8.83 8.32 1.24
C ILE A 118 -9.03 6.93 1.87
N CYS A 119 -10.23 6.59 2.34
CA CYS A 119 -10.53 5.27 2.90
C CYS A 119 -10.29 4.14 1.89
N ILE A 120 -10.69 4.34 0.62
CA ILE A 120 -10.45 3.36 -0.44
C ILE A 120 -8.95 3.20 -0.68
N LEU A 121 -8.21 4.31 -0.81
CA LEU A 121 -6.77 4.27 -1.02
C LEU A 121 -6.04 3.58 0.13
N ILE A 122 -6.38 3.89 1.38
CA ILE A 122 -5.79 3.25 2.56
C ILE A 122 -6.07 1.75 2.54
N THR A 123 -7.29 1.32 2.23
CA THR A 123 -7.67 -0.10 2.21
C THR A 123 -6.88 -0.85 1.13
N VAL A 124 -6.79 -0.29 -0.09
CA VAL A 124 -6.03 -0.89 -1.20
C VAL A 124 -4.54 -0.96 -0.88
N PHE A 125 -3.96 0.14 -0.41
CA PHE A 125 -2.54 0.21 -0.05
C PHE A 125 -2.19 -0.75 1.11
N SER A 126 -3.02 -0.79 2.14
CA SER A 126 -2.84 -1.69 3.29
C SER A 126 -2.87 -3.15 2.87
N ARG A 127 -3.80 -3.54 1.97
CA ARG A 127 -3.85 -4.90 1.44
C ARG A 127 -2.58 -5.24 0.64
N GLN A 128 -2.14 -4.37 -0.25
CA GLN A 128 -0.92 -4.59 -1.04
C GLN A 128 0.32 -4.70 -0.16
N SER A 129 0.46 -3.80 0.82
CA SER A 129 1.59 -3.79 1.75
C SER A 129 1.60 -5.06 2.60
N LEU A 130 0.44 -5.48 3.12
CA LEU A 130 0.31 -6.70 3.91
C LEU A 130 0.68 -7.94 3.10
N THR A 131 0.14 -8.05 1.87
CA THR A 131 0.45 -9.20 0.98
C THR A 131 1.95 -9.28 0.72
N LYS A 132 2.58 -8.17 0.35
CA LYS A 132 4.02 -8.12 0.06
C LYS A 132 4.87 -8.42 1.30
N SER A 133 4.48 -7.93 2.47
CA SER A 133 5.18 -8.24 3.73
C SER A 133 5.13 -9.72 4.07
N VAL A 134 3.96 -10.33 3.92
CA VAL A 134 3.77 -11.78 4.16
C VAL A 134 4.52 -12.62 3.12
N GLU A 135 4.53 -12.22 1.84
CA GLU A 135 5.32 -12.89 0.79
C GLU A 135 6.81 -12.86 1.11
N ASN A 136 7.37 -11.72 1.52
CA ASN A 136 8.78 -11.60 1.89
C ASN A 136 9.13 -12.46 3.12
N GLU A 137 8.25 -12.53 4.11
CA GLU A 137 8.43 -13.36 5.29
C GLU A 137 8.42 -14.86 4.93
N ILE A 138 7.48 -15.26 4.05
CA ILE A 138 7.39 -16.64 3.57
C ILE A 138 8.64 -16.99 2.74
N GLU A 139 9.06 -16.11 1.82
CA GLU A 139 10.28 -16.32 1.04
C GLU A 139 11.49 -16.56 1.94
N GLY A 140 11.67 -15.70 2.96
CA GLY A 140 12.74 -15.87 3.95
C GLY A 140 12.67 -17.20 4.69
N ALA A 141 11.48 -17.59 5.15
CA ALA A 141 11.29 -18.87 5.85
C ALA A 141 11.56 -20.09 4.95
N LEU A 142 11.06 -20.07 3.71
CA LEU A 142 11.31 -21.15 2.75
C LEU A 142 12.79 -21.25 2.39
N LYS A 143 13.49 -20.12 2.27
CA LYS A 143 14.91 -20.05 1.99
C LYS A 143 15.74 -20.67 3.11
N ILE A 144 15.40 -20.38 4.36
CA ILE A 144 16.08 -20.99 5.52
C ILE A 144 15.91 -22.51 5.49
N VAL A 145 14.71 -23.02 5.20
CA VAL A 145 14.48 -24.47 5.14
C VAL A 145 15.23 -25.11 3.97
N ALA A 146 15.28 -24.44 2.81
CA ALA A 146 16.03 -24.95 1.66
C ALA A 146 17.54 -25.04 1.93
N ILE A 147 18.12 -23.98 2.54
CA ILE A 147 19.53 -23.94 2.94
C ILE A 147 19.81 -25.02 4.00
N SER A 148 18.98 -25.11 5.05
CA SER A 148 19.18 -26.10 6.11
C SER A 148 19.09 -27.53 5.60
N LEU A 149 18.25 -27.78 4.58
CA LEU A 149 18.17 -29.08 3.94
C LEU A 149 19.44 -29.40 3.16
N ASP A 150 19.93 -28.43 2.36
CA ASP A 150 21.17 -28.61 1.59
C ASP A 150 22.38 -28.85 2.49
N GLU A 151 22.53 -28.07 3.57
CA GLU A 151 23.55 -28.27 4.59
C GLU A 151 23.40 -29.62 5.27
N THR A 152 22.19 -30.07 5.58
CA THR A 152 21.94 -31.37 6.20
C THR A 152 22.37 -32.51 5.27
N TYR A 153 22.02 -32.44 3.98
CA TYR A 153 22.49 -33.43 3.00
C TYR A 153 23.99 -33.40 2.86
N SER A 154 24.61 -32.22 2.86
CA SER A 154 26.09 -32.09 2.74
C SER A 154 26.83 -32.59 3.98
N ASN A 155 26.25 -32.46 5.17
CA ASN A 155 26.82 -32.95 6.40
C ASN A 155 26.62 -34.48 6.61
N LEU A 156 25.48 -35.01 6.18
CA LEU A 156 25.17 -36.43 6.34
C LEU A 156 25.81 -37.29 5.25
N TYR A 157 25.94 -36.77 4.03
CA TYR A 157 26.41 -37.52 2.88
C TYR A 157 27.55 -36.78 2.19
N GLN A 158 28.78 -37.29 2.39
CA GLN A 158 29.97 -36.73 1.75
C GLN A 158 30.02 -37.08 0.25
N GLY A 159 30.53 -36.16 -0.57
CA GLY A 159 30.66 -36.33 -1.99
C GLY A 159 29.61 -35.51 -2.81
N ASP A 160 29.73 -35.59 -4.08
CA ASP A 160 28.89 -34.82 -5.02
C ASP A 160 27.60 -35.57 -5.41
N TYR A 161 26.67 -34.84 -5.97
CA TYR A 161 25.46 -35.45 -6.55
C TYR A 161 25.79 -35.98 -7.92
N GLU A 162 25.60 -37.28 -8.11
CA GLU A 162 25.86 -37.98 -9.35
C GLU A 162 24.70 -38.89 -9.74
N GLN A 163 24.54 -39.12 -11.07
CA GLN A 163 23.61 -40.11 -11.58
C GLN A 163 24.35 -41.39 -11.85
N ASP A 164 23.93 -42.51 -11.25
CA ASP A 164 24.50 -43.82 -11.53
C ASP A 164 24.03 -44.40 -12.87
N LYS A 165 24.64 -45.51 -13.26
CA LYS A 165 24.32 -46.21 -14.55
C LYS A 165 22.88 -46.71 -14.61
N SER A 166 22.17 -46.81 -13.49
CA SER A 166 20.77 -47.22 -13.40
C SER A 166 19.80 -46.01 -13.42
N GLY A 167 20.32 -44.80 -13.58
CA GLY A 167 19.52 -43.56 -13.57
C GLY A 167 19.16 -43.05 -12.19
N LYS A 168 19.63 -43.69 -11.11
CA LYS A 168 19.40 -43.23 -9.72
C LYS A 168 20.38 -42.15 -9.36
N ILE A 169 19.91 -41.16 -8.62
CA ILE A 169 20.74 -40.07 -8.07
C ILE A 169 21.30 -40.49 -6.76
N LYS A 170 22.60 -40.31 -6.59
CA LYS A 170 23.37 -40.53 -5.38
C LYS A 170 24.04 -39.25 -4.93
N LYS A 171 24.30 -39.11 -3.63
CA LYS A 171 25.25 -38.14 -3.08
C LYS A 171 26.36 -38.94 -2.41
N GLY A 172 27.53 -38.91 -2.99
CA GLY A 172 28.59 -39.88 -2.65
C GLY A 172 28.10 -41.34 -2.80
N ASP A 173 28.22 -42.13 -1.77
CA ASP A 173 27.84 -43.57 -1.77
C ASP A 173 26.33 -43.77 -1.48
N VAL A 174 25.58 -42.75 -1.09
CA VAL A 174 24.21 -42.89 -0.61
C VAL A 174 23.20 -42.54 -1.70
N SER A 175 22.25 -43.45 -1.98
CA SER A 175 21.15 -43.18 -2.90
C SER A 175 20.15 -42.19 -2.32
N ILE A 176 19.95 -41.07 -3.03
CA ILE A 176 18.90 -40.07 -2.71
C ILE A 176 17.58 -40.51 -3.32
N SER A 177 17.62 -41.24 -4.44
CA SER A 177 16.41 -41.72 -5.12
C SER A 177 15.62 -42.69 -4.24
N GLY A 178 14.37 -42.30 -3.93
CA GLY A 178 13.46 -43.07 -3.08
C GLY A 178 13.65 -42.89 -1.56
N ASN A 179 14.67 -42.16 -1.11
CA ASN A 179 14.84 -41.85 0.30
C ASN A 179 14.06 -40.60 0.68
N THR A 180 12.94 -40.75 1.39
CA THR A 180 12.05 -39.67 1.81
C THR A 180 12.22 -39.26 3.27
N ASP A 181 12.98 -40.01 4.08
CA ASP A 181 12.99 -39.90 5.54
C ASP A 181 13.29 -38.46 6.00
N LEU A 182 14.31 -37.83 5.42
CA LEU A 182 14.73 -36.49 5.79
C LEU A 182 13.68 -35.43 5.42
N ILE A 183 13.15 -35.50 4.21
CA ILE A 183 12.14 -34.52 3.74
C ILE A 183 10.81 -34.72 4.47
N ASP A 184 10.42 -35.94 4.80
CA ASP A 184 9.22 -36.25 5.56
C ASP A 184 9.36 -35.77 7.04
N ALA A 185 10.54 -35.93 7.63
CA ALA A 185 10.84 -35.42 8.98
C ALA A 185 10.74 -33.87 9.00
N LEU A 186 11.29 -33.19 8.00
CA LEU A 186 11.20 -31.75 7.87
C LEU A 186 9.76 -31.28 7.62
N LYS A 187 9.00 -31.96 6.76
CA LYS A 187 7.57 -31.66 6.53
C LYS A 187 6.78 -31.74 7.84
N LYS A 188 6.99 -32.79 8.65
CA LYS A 188 6.32 -32.95 9.95
C LYS A 188 6.62 -31.80 10.91
N ARG A 189 7.81 -31.21 10.86
CA ARG A 189 8.25 -30.13 11.75
C ARG A 189 7.81 -28.74 11.25
N THR A 190 7.87 -28.50 9.94
CA THR A 190 7.69 -27.19 9.33
C THR A 190 6.32 -27.01 8.68
N ASN A 191 5.62 -28.10 8.39
CA ASN A 191 4.41 -28.14 7.55
C ASN A 191 4.65 -27.58 6.14
N TYR A 192 5.89 -27.63 5.63
CA TYR A 192 6.23 -27.26 4.27
C TYR A 192 6.42 -28.52 3.43
N ASP A 193 5.96 -28.46 2.18
CA ASP A 193 6.24 -29.52 1.21
C ASP A 193 7.62 -29.32 0.60
N ILE A 194 8.37 -30.42 0.47
CA ILE A 194 9.74 -30.41 0.02
C ILE A 194 9.87 -31.32 -1.20
N THR A 195 10.63 -30.89 -2.19
CA THR A 195 10.87 -31.61 -3.42
C THR A 195 12.33 -31.48 -3.82
N LEU A 196 12.95 -32.57 -4.20
CA LEU A 196 14.27 -32.59 -4.84
C LEU A 196 14.06 -32.79 -6.35
N TYR A 197 14.69 -31.96 -7.16
CA TYR A 197 14.63 -31.99 -8.62
C TYR A 197 15.97 -32.38 -9.21
N PHE A 198 15.94 -33.36 -10.10
CA PHE A 198 17.09 -33.75 -10.91
C PHE A 198 16.62 -34.03 -12.35
N ASN A 199 17.44 -33.65 -13.32
CA ASN A 199 17.12 -33.82 -14.74
C ASN A 199 15.70 -33.32 -15.13
N GLY A 200 15.25 -32.24 -14.55
CA GLY A 200 13.94 -31.67 -14.83
C GLY A 200 12.76 -32.41 -14.21
N MET A 201 13.00 -33.44 -13.40
CA MET A 201 11.95 -34.27 -12.79
C MET A 201 11.98 -34.17 -11.27
N ARG A 202 10.82 -34.33 -10.64
CA ARG A 202 10.72 -34.51 -9.18
C ARG A 202 11.23 -35.90 -8.80
N LEU A 203 12.42 -35.94 -8.24
CA LEU A 203 13.03 -37.20 -7.82
C LEU A 203 12.36 -37.76 -6.57
N VAL A 204 12.25 -36.90 -5.55
CA VAL A 204 11.66 -37.21 -4.25
C VAL A 204 10.82 -36.02 -3.83
N THR A 205 9.58 -36.25 -3.38
CA THR A 205 8.71 -35.15 -2.96
C THR A 205 7.74 -35.56 -1.87
N THR A 206 7.45 -34.63 -0.96
CA THR A 206 6.36 -34.78 0.01
C THR A 206 5.02 -34.27 -0.54
N LEU A 207 5.04 -33.59 -1.73
CA LEU A 207 3.82 -33.19 -2.42
C LEU A 207 3.01 -34.42 -2.83
N ARG A 208 1.72 -34.32 -2.68
CA ARG A 208 0.77 -35.39 -3.04
C ARG A 208 -0.03 -34.97 -4.28
N SER A 209 -0.18 -35.91 -5.19
CA SER A 209 -1.06 -35.77 -6.35
C SER A 209 -2.54 -35.78 -5.92
N ASP A 210 -3.45 -35.55 -6.85
CA ASP A 210 -4.90 -35.59 -6.61
C ASP A 210 -5.37 -36.98 -6.15
N THR A 211 -4.61 -38.04 -6.44
CA THR A 211 -4.86 -39.40 -5.97
C THR A 211 -4.32 -39.69 -4.56
N GLY A 212 -3.61 -38.72 -3.94
CA GLY A 212 -2.98 -38.86 -2.64
C GLY A 212 -1.60 -39.54 -2.66
N ALA A 213 -1.13 -40.03 -3.80
CA ALA A 213 0.20 -40.61 -3.97
C ALA A 213 1.28 -39.51 -4.03
N PRO A 214 2.54 -39.78 -3.62
CA PRO A 214 3.67 -38.86 -3.85
C PRO A 214 3.82 -38.52 -5.33
N ALA A 215 4.04 -37.26 -5.64
CA ALA A 215 4.12 -36.75 -7.02
C ALA A 215 5.53 -36.99 -7.64
N ASN A 216 6.21 -38.07 -7.26
CA ASN A 216 7.51 -38.45 -7.80
C ASN A 216 7.44 -38.71 -9.30
N GLY A 217 8.50 -38.44 -10.04
CA GLY A 217 8.59 -38.67 -11.47
C GLY A 217 7.79 -37.68 -12.32
N THR A 218 7.18 -36.66 -11.74
CA THR A 218 6.50 -35.60 -12.50
C THR A 218 7.48 -34.49 -12.91
N PRO A 219 7.30 -33.86 -14.07
CA PRO A 219 8.22 -32.84 -14.55
C PRO A 219 8.15 -31.55 -13.70
N ALA A 220 9.28 -30.87 -13.58
CA ALA A 220 9.35 -29.50 -13.11
C ALA A 220 8.82 -28.55 -14.20
N ASP A 221 8.43 -27.33 -13.80
CA ASP A 221 8.22 -26.26 -14.77
C ASP A 221 9.55 -25.96 -15.48
N SER A 222 9.57 -26.05 -16.82
CA SER A 222 10.78 -25.91 -17.61
C SER A 222 11.45 -24.55 -17.45
N ALA A 223 10.66 -23.47 -17.41
CA ALA A 223 11.18 -22.10 -17.27
C ALA A 223 11.78 -21.86 -15.89
N VAL A 224 11.25 -22.50 -14.85
CA VAL A 224 11.80 -22.45 -13.49
C VAL A 224 13.07 -23.29 -13.42
N TYR A 225 13.04 -24.52 -13.94
CA TYR A 225 14.18 -25.42 -13.91
C TYR A 225 15.40 -24.86 -14.65
N GLU A 226 15.20 -24.22 -15.80
CA GLU A 226 16.26 -23.53 -16.53
C GLU A 226 16.95 -22.42 -15.70
N LYS A 227 16.18 -21.68 -14.88
CA LYS A 227 16.76 -20.67 -13.98
C LYS A 227 17.56 -21.31 -12.85
N ILE A 228 17.07 -22.42 -12.30
CA ILE A 228 17.76 -23.18 -11.25
C ILE A 228 19.11 -23.69 -11.78
N MET A 229 19.13 -24.27 -12.98
CA MET A 229 20.36 -24.76 -13.62
C MET A 229 21.37 -23.66 -13.95
N LYS A 230 20.93 -22.40 -14.02
CA LYS A 230 21.80 -21.20 -14.10
C LYS A 230 22.24 -20.68 -12.71
N GLY A 231 22.05 -21.45 -11.65
CA GLY A 231 22.45 -21.10 -10.29
C GLY A 231 21.54 -20.04 -9.62
N LYS A 232 20.33 -19.80 -10.13
CA LYS A 232 19.44 -18.75 -9.59
C LYS A 232 18.39 -19.34 -8.65
N THR A 233 18.28 -18.79 -7.46
CA THR A 233 17.12 -19.00 -6.58
C THR A 233 15.89 -18.27 -7.15
N VAL A 234 14.75 -18.94 -7.15
CA VAL A 234 13.49 -18.43 -7.70
C VAL A 234 12.39 -18.58 -6.67
N PHE A 235 11.76 -17.49 -6.28
CA PHE A 235 10.54 -17.49 -5.46
C PHE A 235 9.33 -17.18 -6.34
N LEU A 236 8.26 -17.96 -6.18
CA LEU A 236 7.00 -17.79 -6.88
C LEU A 236 5.85 -17.82 -5.89
N SER A 237 4.95 -16.83 -5.98
CA SER A 237 3.67 -16.81 -5.29
C SER A 237 2.57 -17.37 -6.20
N ASN A 238 1.53 -17.95 -5.59
CA ASN A 238 0.32 -18.45 -6.26
C ASN A 238 0.55 -19.54 -7.32
N VAL A 239 1.51 -20.44 -7.06
CA VAL A 239 1.75 -21.60 -7.93
C VAL A 239 0.65 -22.64 -7.70
N LYS A 240 -0.07 -23.03 -8.75
CA LYS A 240 -1.10 -24.07 -8.66
C LYS A 240 -0.48 -25.45 -8.82
N LEU A 241 -0.53 -26.26 -7.78
CA LEU A 241 -0.07 -27.64 -7.76
C LEU A 241 -1.21 -28.51 -7.19
N TYR A 242 -1.65 -29.50 -7.97
CA TYR A 242 -2.66 -30.47 -7.51
C TYR A 242 -3.88 -29.82 -6.86
N GLY A 243 -4.53 -28.89 -7.56
CA GLY A 243 -5.74 -28.19 -7.11
C GLY A 243 -5.57 -27.17 -5.99
N LYS A 244 -4.37 -27.01 -5.44
CA LYS A 244 -4.06 -26.04 -4.37
C LYS A 244 -3.10 -24.97 -4.85
N GLU A 245 -3.14 -23.81 -4.19
CA GLU A 245 -2.19 -22.73 -4.42
C GLU A 245 -1.06 -22.78 -3.39
N TYR A 246 0.18 -22.55 -3.85
CA TYR A 246 1.39 -22.60 -3.02
C TYR A 246 2.26 -21.38 -3.23
N TYR A 247 2.99 -21.01 -2.18
CA TYR A 247 4.21 -20.23 -2.26
C TYR A 247 5.37 -21.22 -2.38
N VAL A 248 6.19 -21.08 -3.42
CA VAL A 248 7.28 -22.02 -3.69
C VAL A 248 8.59 -21.28 -3.87
N LEU A 249 9.60 -21.74 -3.16
CA LEU A 249 10.98 -21.31 -3.38
C LEU A 249 11.75 -22.49 -3.98
N TYR A 250 12.49 -22.20 -5.04
CA TYR A 250 13.38 -23.10 -5.71
C TYR A 250 14.82 -22.64 -5.51
N GLN A 251 15.68 -23.53 -5.00
CA GLN A 251 17.11 -23.28 -4.79
C GLN A 251 17.94 -24.29 -5.56
N PRO A 252 19.05 -23.88 -6.23
CA PRO A 252 19.94 -24.81 -6.88
C PRO A 252 20.68 -25.68 -5.84
N LEU A 253 20.89 -26.96 -6.16
CA LEU A 253 21.82 -27.85 -5.51
C LEU A 253 23.15 -27.80 -6.26
N VAL A 254 24.22 -27.44 -5.55
CA VAL A 254 25.53 -27.18 -6.15
C VAL A 254 26.53 -28.19 -5.63
N ASN A 255 27.30 -28.81 -6.53
CA ASN A 255 28.41 -29.68 -6.21
C ASN A 255 29.67 -28.91 -5.78
N ALA A 256 30.65 -29.59 -5.25
CA ALA A 256 31.89 -28.97 -4.79
C ALA A 256 32.69 -28.26 -5.90
N ASP A 257 32.53 -28.69 -7.14
CA ASP A 257 33.14 -28.07 -8.31
C ASP A 257 32.38 -26.83 -8.84
N GLY A 258 31.26 -26.45 -8.17
CA GLY A 258 30.42 -25.34 -8.58
C GLY A 258 29.37 -25.67 -9.63
N THR A 259 29.30 -26.91 -10.12
CA THR A 259 28.25 -27.34 -11.05
C THR A 259 26.91 -27.50 -10.37
N VAL A 260 25.82 -27.11 -11.06
CA VAL A 260 24.47 -27.29 -10.55
C VAL A 260 23.98 -28.68 -10.91
N ALA A 261 23.80 -29.53 -9.90
CA ALA A 261 23.37 -30.91 -10.07
C ALA A 261 21.84 -31.04 -10.19
N GLY A 262 21.12 -30.12 -9.53
CA GLY A 262 19.66 -30.18 -9.46
C GLY A 262 19.08 -29.01 -8.70
N GLY A 263 17.94 -29.21 -8.04
CA GLY A 263 17.33 -28.16 -7.23
C GLY A 263 16.48 -28.68 -6.07
N ILE A 264 16.34 -27.86 -5.06
CA ILE A 264 15.41 -28.03 -3.95
C ILE A 264 14.21 -27.12 -4.19
N GLY A 265 13.01 -27.66 -4.10
CA GLY A 265 11.78 -26.89 -4.03
C GLY A 265 11.18 -26.99 -2.62
N VAL A 266 10.94 -25.86 -1.97
CA VAL A 266 10.22 -25.80 -0.69
C VAL A 266 8.92 -25.05 -0.91
N ALA A 267 7.79 -25.66 -0.56
CA ALA A 267 6.47 -25.14 -0.85
C ALA A 267 5.63 -25.01 0.43
N LYS A 268 4.90 -23.90 0.55
CA LYS A 268 3.93 -23.64 1.63
C LYS A 268 2.54 -23.51 1.02
N ASP A 269 1.58 -24.28 1.54
CA ASP A 269 0.17 -24.14 1.17
C ASP A 269 -0.31 -22.70 1.43
N ALA A 270 -0.83 -22.05 0.40
CA ALA A 270 -1.27 -20.66 0.46
C ALA A 270 -2.62 -20.48 1.15
N THR A 271 -3.38 -21.56 1.38
CA THR A 271 -4.77 -21.50 1.85
C THR A 271 -4.90 -20.76 3.19
N ASP A 272 -4.08 -21.10 4.16
CA ASP A 272 -4.15 -20.48 5.49
C ASP A 272 -3.59 -19.05 5.50
N VAL A 273 -2.59 -18.80 4.67
CA VAL A 273 -2.01 -17.46 4.47
C VAL A 273 -3.06 -16.53 3.85
N GLN A 274 -3.74 -16.97 2.80
CA GLN A 274 -4.80 -16.20 2.15
C GLN A 274 -5.98 -15.94 3.09
N LYS A 275 -6.40 -16.92 3.89
CA LYS A 275 -7.42 -16.72 4.94
C LYS A 275 -7.00 -15.64 5.94
N THR A 276 -5.74 -15.65 6.38
CA THR A 276 -5.21 -14.66 7.32
C THR A 276 -5.20 -13.26 6.71
N ILE A 277 -4.69 -13.11 5.47
CA ILE A 277 -4.70 -11.84 4.73
C ILE A 277 -6.14 -11.34 4.56
N ALA A 278 -7.07 -12.20 4.15
CA ALA A 278 -8.48 -11.86 3.97
C ALA A 278 -9.13 -11.43 5.30
N ALA A 279 -8.86 -12.12 6.39
CA ALA A 279 -9.39 -11.79 7.73
C ALA A 279 -8.87 -10.42 8.21
N GLN A 280 -7.57 -10.14 8.06
CA GLN A 280 -6.98 -8.85 8.43
C GLN A 280 -7.52 -7.72 7.53
N THR A 281 -7.58 -7.94 6.22
CA THR A 281 -8.16 -6.97 5.28
C THR A 281 -9.61 -6.65 5.63
N ARG A 282 -10.42 -7.66 5.98
CA ARG A 282 -11.80 -7.46 6.40
C ARG A 282 -11.89 -6.63 7.68
N ARG A 283 -11.03 -6.87 8.68
CA ARG A 283 -10.99 -6.05 9.91
C ARG A 283 -10.67 -4.58 9.60
N ILE A 284 -9.65 -4.32 8.80
CA ILE A 284 -9.28 -2.97 8.37
C ILE A 284 -10.43 -2.29 7.64
N THR A 285 -11.08 -2.99 6.73
CA THR A 285 -12.25 -2.47 5.98
C THR A 285 -13.40 -2.13 6.91
N LEU A 286 -13.72 -2.99 7.88
CA LEU A 286 -14.78 -2.73 8.86
C LEU A 286 -14.47 -1.49 9.71
N ILE A 287 -13.25 -1.36 10.22
CA ILE A 287 -12.82 -0.18 10.99
C ILE A 287 -12.94 1.08 10.12
N SER A 288 -12.50 1.04 8.87
CA SER A 288 -12.61 2.16 7.94
C SER A 288 -14.06 2.58 7.69
N ILE A 289 -14.98 1.62 7.55
CA ILE A 289 -16.41 1.88 7.38
C ILE A 289 -16.99 2.55 8.65
N VAL A 290 -16.67 2.05 9.84
CA VAL A 290 -17.13 2.62 11.10
C VAL A 290 -16.66 4.07 11.25
N LEU A 291 -15.38 4.34 10.98
CA LEU A 291 -14.83 5.69 11.01
C LEU A 291 -15.49 6.61 9.98
N LEU A 292 -15.77 6.11 8.78
CA LEU A 292 -16.46 6.88 7.74
C LEU A 292 -17.88 7.26 8.17
N VAL A 293 -18.62 6.31 8.77
CA VAL A 293 -19.99 6.57 9.27
C VAL A 293 -19.94 7.61 10.41
N LEU A 294 -19.00 7.46 11.34
CA LEU A 294 -18.83 8.43 12.43
C LEU A 294 -18.55 9.85 11.90
N ALA A 295 -17.62 9.95 10.96
CA ALA A 295 -17.30 11.21 10.30
C ALA A 295 -18.50 11.79 9.54
N ALA A 296 -19.26 10.95 8.84
CA ALA A 296 -20.49 11.39 8.15
C ALA A 296 -21.51 11.98 9.12
N VAL A 297 -21.73 11.33 10.28
CA VAL A 297 -22.64 11.85 11.31
C VAL A 297 -22.19 13.22 11.81
N VAL A 298 -20.90 13.39 12.12
CA VAL A 298 -20.33 14.68 12.56
C VAL A 298 -20.51 15.75 11.48
N ILE A 299 -20.17 15.44 10.22
CA ILE A 299 -20.30 16.38 9.10
C ILE A 299 -21.76 16.78 8.89
N ILE A 300 -22.70 15.83 8.92
CA ILE A 300 -24.12 16.11 8.78
C ILE A 300 -24.59 17.02 9.93
N PHE A 301 -24.19 16.73 11.15
CA PHE A 301 -24.54 17.56 12.32
C PHE A 301 -24.02 19.00 12.19
N LEU A 302 -22.75 19.19 11.86
CA LEU A 302 -22.15 20.51 11.67
C LEU A 302 -22.80 21.26 10.49
N THR A 303 -22.96 20.60 9.35
CA THR A 303 -23.56 21.20 8.15
C THR A 303 -25.00 21.64 8.40
N THR A 304 -25.81 20.81 9.05
CA THR A 304 -27.20 21.17 9.38
C THR A 304 -27.29 22.36 10.31
N ARG A 305 -26.40 22.44 11.30
CA ARG A 305 -26.28 23.59 12.22
C ARG A 305 -25.95 24.89 11.47
N MET A 306 -24.95 24.87 10.58
CA MET A 306 -24.55 26.02 9.78
C MET A 306 -25.66 26.46 8.83
N VAL A 307 -26.24 25.52 8.07
CA VAL A 307 -27.32 25.83 7.10
C VAL A 307 -28.56 26.39 7.78
N THR A 308 -28.88 25.94 8.99
CA THR A 308 -30.01 26.46 9.75
C THR A 308 -29.83 27.94 10.11
N VAL A 309 -28.63 28.34 10.53
CA VAL A 309 -28.33 29.75 10.82
C VAL A 309 -28.40 30.58 9.54
N MET A 310 -27.75 30.14 8.45
CA MET A 310 -27.79 30.85 7.17
C MET A 310 -29.22 31.05 6.62
N LYS A 311 -30.07 30.02 6.75
CA LYS A 311 -31.50 30.14 6.39
C LYS A 311 -32.22 31.14 7.25
N SER A 312 -31.94 31.16 8.56
CA SER A 312 -32.54 32.13 9.50
C SER A 312 -32.12 33.54 9.17
N THR A 313 -30.82 33.80 8.93
CA THR A 313 -30.28 35.09 8.52
C THR A 313 -30.92 35.58 7.22
N LYS A 314 -30.97 34.69 6.19
CA LYS A 314 -31.64 34.99 4.90
C LYS A 314 -33.09 35.39 5.11
N HIS A 315 -33.85 34.66 5.92
CA HIS A 315 -35.28 34.96 6.15
C HIS A 315 -35.43 36.28 6.92
N PHE A 316 -34.56 36.56 7.90
CA PHE A 316 -34.54 37.82 8.61
C PHE A 316 -34.27 39.01 7.70
N LEU A 317 -33.24 38.94 6.84
CA LEU A 317 -32.93 39.98 5.86
C LEU A 317 -34.02 40.14 4.82
N ALA A 318 -34.67 39.04 4.38
CA ALA A 318 -35.80 39.14 3.42
C ALA A 318 -37.00 39.90 4.02
N LYS A 319 -37.27 39.74 5.30
CA LYS A 319 -38.32 40.52 5.97
C LYS A 319 -37.98 42.01 6.09
N LEU A 320 -36.71 42.31 6.43
CA LEU A 320 -36.25 43.72 6.44
C LEU A 320 -36.40 44.37 5.06
N ALA A 321 -36.08 43.65 3.97
CA ALA A 321 -36.24 44.13 2.60
C ALA A 321 -37.70 44.34 2.21
N GLN A 322 -38.65 43.73 2.91
CA GLN A 322 -40.11 43.96 2.73
C GLN A 322 -40.66 45.09 3.62
N GLY A 323 -39.79 45.78 4.38
CA GLY A 323 -40.19 46.84 5.28
C GLY A 323 -40.69 46.37 6.63
N GLU A 324 -40.59 45.07 6.93
CA GLU A 324 -40.95 44.50 8.23
C GLU A 324 -39.85 44.74 9.28
N PHE A 325 -39.73 45.93 9.87
CA PHE A 325 -38.72 46.28 10.85
C PHE A 325 -39.03 45.79 12.27
N GLY A 326 -40.23 45.25 12.55
CA GLY A 326 -40.66 44.75 13.86
C GLY A 326 -40.26 43.29 14.14
N VAL A 327 -39.49 42.65 13.28
CA VAL A 327 -39.13 41.22 13.44
C VAL A 327 -38.22 40.99 14.63
N VAL A 328 -38.62 40.09 15.56
CA VAL A 328 -37.81 39.75 16.74
C VAL A 328 -36.64 38.84 16.36
N PRO A 329 -35.38 39.24 16.66
CA PRO A 329 -34.21 38.40 16.39
C PRO A 329 -34.20 37.14 17.23
N LYS A 330 -33.77 36.00 16.63
CA LYS A 330 -33.62 34.74 17.37
C LYS A 330 -32.40 34.79 18.26
N GLN A 331 -32.60 34.90 19.58
CA GLN A 331 -31.55 35.03 20.60
C GLN A 331 -30.46 33.92 20.51
N LYS A 332 -30.84 32.70 20.18
CA LYS A 332 -29.88 31.58 19.98
C LYS A 332 -28.86 31.83 18.85
N HIS A 333 -29.17 32.68 17.87
CA HIS A 333 -28.24 33.03 16.79
C HIS A 333 -27.42 34.27 17.12
N VAL A 334 -27.99 35.21 17.89
CA VAL A 334 -27.29 36.39 18.43
C VAL A 334 -26.17 35.98 19.38
N LYS A 335 -26.41 34.97 20.23
CA LYS A 335 -25.45 34.48 21.26
C LYS A 335 -24.34 33.55 20.69
N ARG A 336 -24.26 33.38 19.39
CA ARG A 336 -23.17 32.55 18.79
C ARG A 336 -21.87 33.36 18.79
N ASN A 337 -20.77 32.66 19.11
CA ASN A 337 -19.40 33.22 19.10
C ASN A 337 -18.59 32.77 17.88
N ASP A 338 -19.23 32.71 16.70
CA ASP A 338 -18.61 32.38 15.45
C ASP A 338 -19.02 33.39 14.36
N GLU A 339 -18.41 33.28 13.15
CA GLU A 339 -18.62 34.17 12.01
C GLU A 339 -20.10 34.23 11.59
N LEU A 340 -20.84 33.13 11.76
CA LEU A 340 -22.27 33.09 11.48
C LEU A 340 -23.08 33.88 12.51
N GLY A 341 -22.64 33.93 13.78
CA GLY A 341 -23.18 34.77 14.78
C GLY A 341 -22.90 36.26 14.51
N ASP A 342 -21.68 36.58 14.03
CA ASP A 342 -21.32 37.95 13.64
C ASP A 342 -22.19 38.47 12.50
N ILE A 343 -22.37 37.67 11.45
CA ILE A 343 -23.29 38.03 10.33
C ILE A 343 -24.72 38.25 10.84
N TYR A 344 -25.19 37.42 11.78
CA TYR A 344 -26.53 37.57 12.31
C TYR A 344 -26.64 38.82 13.15
N ARG A 345 -25.65 39.15 14.01
CA ARG A 345 -25.59 40.40 14.82
C ARG A 345 -25.55 41.65 13.95
N SER A 346 -24.71 41.66 12.90
CA SER A 346 -24.67 42.76 11.95
C SER A 346 -26.00 42.96 11.23
N SER A 347 -26.73 41.89 10.94
CA SER A 347 -28.09 41.96 10.38
C SER A 347 -29.08 42.56 11.36
N VAL A 348 -28.93 42.31 12.66
CA VAL A 348 -29.78 42.93 13.72
C VAL A 348 -29.44 44.40 13.91
N GLN A 349 -28.16 44.78 13.85
CA GLN A 349 -27.77 46.18 13.87
C GLN A 349 -28.35 46.96 12.70
N LEU A 350 -28.29 46.41 11.48
CA LEU A 350 -28.91 46.98 10.31
C LEU A 350 -30.43 47.23 10.53
N GLN A 351 -31.13 46.27 11.13
CA GLN A 351 -32.54 46.44 11.48
C GLN A 351 -32.76 47.65 12.40
N GLN A 352 -31.94 47.77 13.44
CA GLN A 352 -32.07 48.85 14.42
C GLN A 352 -31.86 50.22 13.78
N GLU A 353 -30.83 50.35 12.93
CA GLU A 353 -30.56 51.60 12.23
C GLU A 353 -31.67 51.95 11.24
N LEU A 354 -32.16 51.00 10.44
CA LEU A 354 -33.30 51.24 9.52
C LEU A 354 -34.55 51.63 10.27
N ARG A 355 -34.84 51.05 11.46
CA ARG A 355 -35.98 51.41 12.29
C ARG A 355 -35.87 52.85 12.83
N LYS A 356 -34.69 53.25 13.30
CA LYS A 356 -34.46 54.67 13.74
C LYS A 356 -34.73 55.66 12.60
N ILE A 357 -34.27 55.35 11.35
CA ILE A 357 -34.49 56.22 10.22
C ILE A 357 -35.99 56.33 9.92
N VAL A 358 -36.72 55.25 9.95
CA VAL A 358 -38.19 55.25 9.67
C VAL A 358 -38.96 55.97 10.77
N ASP A 359 -38.56 55.78 12.04
CA ASP A 359 -39.20 56.46 13.19
C ASP A 359 -38.90 57.97 13.19
N ASN A 360 -37.75 58.42 12.64
CA ASN A 360 -37.39 59.85 12.52
C ASN A 360 -38.07 60.55 11.32
N ILE A 361 -38.64 59.81 10.38
CA ILE A 361 -39.37 60.39 9.21
C ILE A 361 -40.87 60.53 9.46
N LYS A 362 -41.39 59.88 10.50
CA LYS A 362 -42.76 60.02 10.96
C LYS A 362 -42.93 61.26 11.85
#